data_d47f0f5e2052de13db285f2979feec6f
#
_entry.id   d47f0f5e2052de13db285f2979feec6f
#
_cell.length_a   1.000
_cell.length_b   1.000
_cell.length_c   1.000
_cell.angle_alpha   90.00
_cell.angle_beta   90.00
_cell.angle_gamma   90.00
#
_symmetry.space_group_name_H-M   'P 1'
#
loop_
_entity.id
_entity.type
_entity.pdbx_description
1 polymer ?
#
loop_
_entity_poly.entity_id
_entity_poly.type
_entity_poly.pdbx_seq_one_letter_code
_entity_poly.pdbx_strand_id
1 'polypeptide(L)'
;MSMHQDAEDSGPSGQADQLLRRVALELSTAAPPGWRSLSATFALTVTAERSTVVATGRGLPARIEPSPAVLALLREHREIWAQLDDGPWWRLVLRLTGDGELGVTYDHGEEPFPDDQLFEPEVYREDLEVYPRVYLPVWLAAYVHHGGRQLRSPQQAAAAARADRRAKVWPVLAENEFPDFPAMWARWAVISASFVAARSDWGPRVLPSMGWFESSRRGGCTLYQLPDGRAVLSGGVWNAPVLETAYNSGGELPDLYAGAPDWVANPVLNPRAQTGLLSFCYWWDAGRWYRGESASAEESATAVPGVWTAGTVTGILAGLLGNSQSGVDRERASTLLAAAESGFVTRETLVAAFGDNSRFDIDGALYQLDLAGLVARVPQPMHEEDAVARVRAYILARNLNGPGYSVSELIGDRFSVGWMVYVPVPRGEIAIGRAIFYVTDDGVFLHSSSSIAPARAIADLEKEFHQRQQSKRQGGAEDQGDTPR
;
A
#
# COMPACT_ATOMS: atom_id res chain seq x y z
N MET A 1 -13.03 57.27 26.62
CA MET A 1 -13.17 55.92 26.04
C MET A 1 -11.80 55.45 25.55
N SER A 2 -10.73 55.66 26.32
CA SER A 2 -9.36 55.36 25.89
C SER A 2 -8.52 54.59 26.95
N MET A 3 -9.11 54.20 28.08
CA MET A 3 -8.38 53.47 29.14
C MET A 3 -8.56 51.94 29.13
N HIS A 4 -9.44 51.37 28.28
CA HIS A 4 -9.61 49.92 28.19
C HIS A 4 -8.77 49.26 27.09
N GLN A 5 -8.28 50.03 26.09
CA GLN A 5 -7.43 49.53 25.04
C GLN A 5 -5.95 49.37 25.48
N ASP A 6 -5.48 50.24 26.40
CA ASP A 6 -4.09 50.17 26.87
C ASP A 6 -3.84 49.10 27.94
N ALA A 7 -4.90 48.49 28.52
CA ALA A 7 -4.79 47.43 29.51
C ALA A 7 -4.75 46.03 28.86
N GLU A 8 -5.36 45.87 27.69
CA GLU A 8 -5.27 44.60 26.89
C GLU A 8 -3.90 44.45 26.22
N ASP A 9 -3.20 45.54 25.92
CA ASP A 9 -1.88 45.56 25.29
C ASP A 9 -0.72 45.27 26.28
N SER A 10 -1.02 45.21 27.59
CA SER A 10 -0.03 45.00 28.68
C SER A 10 -0.02 43.55 29.21
N GLY A 11 -0.91 42.70 28.76
CA GLY A 11 -0.97 41.29 29.18
C GLY A 11 0.03 40.40 28.43
N PRO A 12 0.20 39.12 28.86
CA PRO A 12 1.08 38.16 28.20
C PRO A 12 0.81 38.03 26.68
N SER A 13 -0.45 38.04 26.25
CA SER A 13 -0.84 37.99 24.84
C SER A 13 -0.36 39.23 24.07
N GLY A 14 -0.48 40.42 24.62
CA GLY A 14 0.00 41.64 23.96
C GLY A 14 1.54 41.69 23.85
N GLN A 15 2.25 41.17 24.85
CA GLN A 15 3.71 41.02 24.79
C GLN A 15 4.13 39.99 23.71
N ALA A 16 3.44 38.87 23.62
CA ALA A 16 3.68 37.84 22.58
C ALA A 16 3.48 38.43 21.17
N ASP A 17 2.40 39.19 20.95
CA ASP A 17 2.12 39.85 19.67
C ASP A 17 3.19 40.89 19.29
N GLN A 18 3.71 41.65 20.26
CA GLN A 18 4.82 42.61 20.03
C GLN A 18 6.10 41.89 19.60
N LEU A 19 6.43 40.72 20.19
CA LEU A 19 7.58 39.92 19.78
C LEU A 19 7.42 39.41 18.34
N LEU A 20 6.24 38.95 17.97
CA LEU A 20 5.97 38.49 16.60
C LEU A 20 6.05 39.59 15.56
N ARG A 21 5.58 40.80 15.88
CA ARG A 21 5.76 41.98 15.00
C ARG A 21 7.23 42.32 14.80
N ARG A 22 8.07 42.16 15.83
CA ARG A 22 9.52 42.33 15.72
C ARG A 22 10.15 41.26 14.87
N VAL A 23 9.75 39.98 15.04
CA VAL A 23 10.17 38.87 14.19
C VAL A 23 9.82 39.14 12.74
N ALA A 24 8.58 39.54 12.44
CA ALA A 24 8.12 39.89 11.10
C ALA A 24 8.93 41.01 10.46
N LEU A 25 9.28 42.05 11.24
CA LEU A 25 10.11 43.18 10.80
C LEU A 25 11.52 42.70 10.43
N GLU A 26 12.18 41.95 11.30
CA GLU A 26 13.51 41.38 11.05
C GLU A 26 13.54 40.50 9.78
N LEU A 27 12.54 39.60 9.62
CA LEU A 27 12.43 38.73 8.45
C LEU A 27 12.16 39.54 7.19
N SER A 28 11.30 40.56 7.24
CA SER A 28 11.01 41.44 6.09
C SER A 28 12.24 42.23 5.64
N THR A 29 13.08 42.65 6.59
CA THR A 29 14.32 43.38 6.33
C THR A 29 15.38 42.46 5.67
N ALA A 30 15.41 41.19 6.06
CA ALA A 30 16.31 40.19 5.47
C ALA A 30 15.83 39.65 4.10
N ALA A 31 14.58 39.93 3.73
CA ALA A 31 14.02 39.46 2.47
C ALA A 31 14.59 40.18 1.24
N PRO A 32 14.76 39.51 0.10
CA PRO A 32 15.24 40.14 -1.14
C PRO A 32 14.33 41.27 -1.61
N PRO A 33 14.87 42.36 -2.22
CA PRO A 33 14.04 43.44 -2.73
C PRO A 33 12.93 42.96 -3.67
N GLY A 34 11.72 43.47 -3.47
CA GLY A 34 10.56 43.11 -4.32
C GLY A 34 9.86 41.82 -3.95
N TRP A 35 10.11 41.25 -2.78
CA TRP A 35 9.32 40.16 -2.24
C TRP A 35 7.83 40.56 -2.09
N ARG A 36 6.92 39.61 -2.19
CA ARG A 36 5.46 39.81 -2.10
C ARG A 36 4.82 39.01 -0.97
N SER A 37 5.35 37.83 -0.70
CA SER A 37 4.95 37.02 0.44
C SER A 37 6.15 36.32 1.05
N LEU A 38 6.10 36.17 2.38
CA LEU A 38 7.08 35.44 3.17
C LEU A 38 6.35 34.39 3.97
N SER A 39 6.81 33.14 3.88
CA SER A 39 6.34 32.03 4.70
C SER A 39 7.49 31.55 5.56
N ALA A 40 7.28 31.52 6.86
CA ALA A 40 8.27 31.03 7.81
C ALA A 40 7.66 29.95 8.69
N THR A 41 8.37 28.86 8.87
CA THR A 41 8.04 27.81 9.83
C THR A 41 9.19 27.65 10.79
N PHE A 42 8.89 27.69 12.07
CA PHE A 42 9.83 27.51 13.15
C PHE A 42 9.37 26.33 14.02
N ALA A 43 10.22 25.34 14.20
CA ALA A 43 10.03 24.29 15.19
C ALA A 43 11.06 24.50 16.30
N LEU A 44 10.61 24.62 17.55
CA LEU A 44 11.45 24.91 18.71
C LEU A 44 11.10 24.05 19.90
N THR A 45 12.13 23.61 20.59
CA THR A 45 12.10 23.03 21.93
C THR A 45 13.11 23.74 22.81
N VAL A 46 13.29 23.29 24.05
CA VAL A 46 14.32 23.88 24.95
C VAL A 46 15.74 23.64 24.46
N THR A 47 15.98 22.55 23.70
CA THR A 47 17.32 22.09 23.28
C THR A 47 17.55 22.11 21.78
N ALA A 48 16.49 22.18 20.96
CA ALA A 48 16.61 22.09 19.51
C ALA A 48 15.75 23.13 18.78
N GLU A 49 16.22 23.51 17.59
CA GLU A 49 15.51 24.42 16.71
C GLU A 49 15.67 24.02 15.24
N ARG A 50 14.64 24.20 14.47
CA ARG A 50 14.63 24.12 13.01
C ARG A 50 13.82 25.27 12.44
N SER A 51 14.28 25.84 11.33
CA SER A 51 13.58 26.91 10.66
C SER A 51 13.61 26.75 9.15
N THR A 52 12.52 27.12 8.51
CA THR A 52 12.42 27.24 7.07
C THR A 52 11.73 28.55 6.75
N VAL A 53 12.44 29.48 6.14
CA VAL A 53 11.91 30.80 5.76
C VAL A 53 12.09 30.97 4.26
N VAL A 54 10.99 31.25 3.56
CA VAL A 54 10.97 31.41 2.10
C VAL A 54 10.24 32.70 1.73
N ALA A 55 10.94 33.58 1.03
CA ALA A 55 10.34 34.75 0.41
C ALA A 55 10.02 34.47 -1.06
N THR A 56 8.84 34.88 -1.51
CA THR A 56 8.40 34.78 -2.90
C THR A 56 8.08 36.16 -3.46
N GLY A 57 8.34 36.37 -4.76
CA GLY A 57 8.14 37.63 -5.43
C GLY A 57 8.07 37.45 -6.96
N ARG A 58 8.61 38.40 -7.72
CA ARG A 58 8.68 38.30 -9.19
C ARG A 58 9.75 37.33 -9.71
N GLY A 59 10.69 36.90 -8.85
CA GLY A 59 11.77 35.98 -9.15
C GLY A 59 11.52 34.57 -8.62
N LEU A 60 12.57 33.75 -8.60
CA LEU A 60 12.54 32.45 -7.93
C LEU A 60 12.36 32.62 -6.42
N PRO A 61 11.71 31.67 -5.73
CA PRO A 61 11.65 31.67 -4.27
C PRO A 61 13.05 31.73 -3.66
N ALA A 62 13.24 32.60 -2.69
CA ALA A 62 14.50 32.78 -1.99
C ALA A 62 14.39 32.26 -0.54
N ARG A 63 15.32 31.39 -0.16
CA ARG A 63 15.45 30.93 1.23
C ARG A 63 16.20 32.01 2.02
N ILE A 64 15.72 32.29 3.22
CA ILE A 64 16.29 33.24 4.17
C ILE A 64 16.73 32.47 5.41
N GLU A 65 17.95 32.67 5.84
CA GLU A 65 18.40 32.17 7.16
C GLU A 65 18.03 33.19 8.23
N PRO A 66 17.21 32.80 9.23
CA PRO A 66 16.84 33.71 10.31
C PRO A 66 18.06 34.10 11.15
N SER A 67 18.13 35.37 11.55
CA SER A 67 19.20 35.86 12.42
C SER A 67 19.10 35.28 13.84
N PRO A 68 20.20 35.22 14.62
CA PRO A 68 20.15 34.82 16.03
C PRO A 68 19.18 35.67 16.85
N ALA A 69 18.97 36.94 16.45
CA ALA A 69 18.01 37.84 17.11
C ALA A 69 16.56 37.37 16.91
N VAL A 70 16.20 36.88 15.70
CA VAL A 70 14.89 36.30 15.43
C VAL A 70 14.63 35.07 16.30
N LEU A 71 15.62 34.19 16.40
CA LEU A 71 15.51 32.97 17.22
C LEU A 71 15.40 33.31 18.72
N ALA A 72 16.11 34.34 19.20
CA ALA A 72 15.99 34.82 20.58
C ALA A 72 14.58 35.37 20.88
N LEU A 73 14.01 36.17 19.97
CA LEU A 73 12.64 36.67 20.09
C LEU A 73 11.60 35.53 20.12
N LEU A 74 11.80 34.50 19.31
CA LEU A 74 10.91 33.33 19.28
C LEU A 74 11.02 32.48 20.55
N ARG A 75 12.21 32.35 21.17
CA ARG A 75 12.36 31.71 22.48
C ARG A 75 11.64 32.49 23.57
N GLU A 76 11.84 33.82 23.63
CA GLU A 76 11.12 34.69 24.57
C GLU A 76 9.59 34.59 24.37
N HIS A 77 9.14 34.62 23.14
CA HIS A 77 7.74 34.43 22.81
C HIS A 77 7.21 33.07 23.32
N ARG A 78 7.99 31.98 23.15
CA ARG A 78 7.64 30.64 23.59
C ARG A 78 7.57 30.53 25.12
N GLU A 79 8.44 31.26 25.85
CA GLU A 79 8.42 31.36 27.33
C GLU A 79 7.15 32.06 27.84
N ILE A 80 6.65 33.07 27.12
CA ILE A 80 5.37 33.69 27.44
C ILE A 80 4.22 32.72 27.27
N TRP A 81 4.22 31.94 26.16
CA TRP A 81 3.21 30.92 25.89
C TRP A 81 3.24 29.77 26.92
N ALA A 82 4.38 29.48 27.51
CA ALA A 82 4.50 28.47 28.56
C ALA A 82 3.70 28.81 29.83
N GLN A 83 3.30 30.10 29.99
CA GLN A 83 2.47 30.56 31.11
C GLN A 83 0.97 30.49 30.81
N LEU A 84 0.57 30.11 29.59
CA LEU A 84 -0.81 29.93 29.17
C LEU A 84 -1.23 28.45 29.27
N ASP A 85 -2.52 28.19 29.31
CA ASP A 85 -3.09 26.88 29.62
C ASP A 85 -2.67 25.77 28.61
N ASP A 86 -2.47 26.12 27.32
CA ASP A 86 -2.06 25.18 26.28
C ASP A 86 -0.55 24.84 26.30
N GLY A 87 0.22 25.55 27.11
CA GLY A 87 1.67 25.46 27.16
C GLY A 87 2.36 26.00 25.90
N PRO A 88 3.71 25.91 25.82
CA PRO A 88 4.45 26.46 24.69
C PRO A 88 4.19 25.66 23.42
N TRP A 89 4.02 26.34 22.28
CA TRP A 89 3.90 25.70 20.97
C TRP A 89 5.22 24.98 20.60
N TRP A 90 5.13 23.90 19.84
CA TRP A 90 6.29 23.24 19.25
C TRP A 90 6.60 23.73 17.84
N ARG A 91 5.56 24.17 17.10
CA ARG A 91 5.72 24.78 15.79
C ARG A 91 4.94 26.07 15.71
N LEU A 92 5.55 27.03 14.99
CA LEU A 92 4.93 28.30 14.67
C LEU A 92 5.06 28.52 13.16
N VAL A 93 3.94 28.77 12.50
CA VAL A 93 3.88 29.10 11.08
C VAL A 93 3.48 30.56 10.94
N LEU A 94 4.35 31.33 10.32
CA LEU A 94 4.17 32.76 10.09
C LEU A 94 4.04 33.02 8.59
N ARG A 95 3.03 33.82 8.23
CA ARG A 95 2.84 34.30 6.86
C ARG A 95 2.77 35.80 6.87
N LEU A 96 3.64 36.45 6.10
CA LEU A 96 3.69 37.89 5.97
C LEU A 96 3.52 38.26 4.50
N THR A 97 2.62 39.17 4.23
CA THR A 97 2.40 39.71 2.88
C THR A 97 3.17 41.04 2.71
N GLY A 98 3.46 41.40 1.45
CA GLY A 98 4.22 42.62 1.13
C GLY A 98 3.50 43.93 1.48
N ASP A 99 2.19 43.90 1.78
CA ASP A 99 1.35 44.97 2.27
C ASP A 99 1.27 45.01 3.82
N GLY A 100 1.97 44.06 4.49
CA GLY A 100 2.14 44.06 5.94
C GLY A 100 1.12 43.25 6.72
N GLU A 101 0.28 42.46 6.08
CA GLU A 101 -0.62 41.50 6.74
C GLU A 101 0.19 40.33 7.33
N LEU A 102 0.03 40.11 8.64
CA LEU A 102 0.71 39.06 9.39
C LEU A 102 -0.31 38.01 9.86
N GLY A 103 -0.18 36.81 9.34
CA GLY A 103 -0.91 35.61 9.80
C GLY A 103 0.02 34.70 10.60
N VAL A 104 -0.46 34.22 11.75
CA VAL A 104 0.30 33.30 12.62
C VAL A 104 -0.57 32.08 12.96
N THR A 105 0.03 30.91 12.93
CA THR A 105 -0.58 29.65 13.38
C THR A 105 0.35 28.99 14.36
N TYR A 106 -0.16 28.67 15.53
CA TYR A 106 0.52 27.88 16.56
C TYR A 106 0.13 26.42 16.39
N ASP A 107 1.07 25.53 16.61
CA ASP A 107 0.87 24.09 16.48
C ASP A 107 1.44 23.40 17.73
N HIS A 108 0.53 22.81 18.49
CA HIS A 108 0.81 22.09 19.74
C HIS A 108 0.84 20.55 19.50
N GLY A 109 0.93 20.13 18.24
CA GLY A 109 1.01 18.72 17.86
C GLY A 109 -0.34 18.05 17.67
N GLU A 110 -1.40 18.83 17.40
CA GLU A 110 -2.75 18.30 17.13
C GLU A 110 -2.74 17.28 15.98
N GLU A 111 -1.87 17.50 15.00
CA GLU A 111 -1.58 16.54 13.92
C GLU A 111 -0.07 16.22 13.91
N PRO A 112 0.32 15.02 13.38
CA PRO A 112 1.74 14.67 13.27
C PRO A 112 2.54 15.69 12.46
N PHE A 113 3.67 16.11 13.01
CA PHE A 113 4.56 17.04 12.35
C PHE A 113 5.14 16.48 11.05
N PRO A 114 5.43 17.33 10.04
CA PRO A 114 6.22 16.94 8.88
C PRO A 114 7.59 16.39 9.30
N ASP A 115 8.10 15.39 8.56
CA ASP A 115 9.33 14.67 8.92
C ASP A 115 10.56 15.60 8.97
N ASP A 116 10.61 16.62 8.13
CA ASP A 116 11.67 17.64 8.12
C ASP A 116 11.61 18.60 9.32
N GLN A 117 10.52 18.56 10.11
CA GLN A 117 10.27 19.40 11.28
C GLN A 117 10.07 18.58 12.56
N LEU A 118 10.10 17.27 12.47
CA LEU A 118 10.01 16.35 13.61
C LEU A 118 11.41 16.17 14.22
N PHE A 119 11.55 16.44 15.51
CA PHE A 119 12.78 16.16 16.26
C PHE A 119 12.78 14.71 16.76
N GLU A 120 13.93 14.25 17.25
CA GLU A 120 14.03 12.96 17.91
C GLU A 120 13.21 12.91 19.21
N PRO A 121 12.71 11.75 19.65
CA PRO A 121 11.86 11.64 20.85
C PRO A 121 12.49 12.22 22.11
N GLU A 122 13.81 12.13 22.25
CA GLU A 122 14.60 12.66 23.38
C GLU A 122 14.42 14.15 23.53
N VAL A 123 14.42 14.88 22.43
CA VAL A 123 14.28 16.35 22.39
C VAL A 123 12.93 16.78 22.93
N TYR A 124 11.87 16.05 22.61
CA TYR A 124 10.53 16.31 23.17
C TYR A 124 10.44 15.91 24.65
N ARG A 125 11.15 14.85 25.09
CA ARG A 125 11.20 14.51 26.52
C ARG A 125 11.86 15.59 27.36
N GLU A 126 12.99 16.13 26.91
CA GLU A 126 13.66 17.25 27.56
C GLU A 126 12.76 18.50 27.63
N ASP A 127 11.99 18.76 26.57
CA ASP A 127 11.03 19.86 26.55
C ASP A 127 9.88 19.66 27.55
N LEU A 128 9.37 18.43 27.65
CA LEU A 128 8.30 18.06 28.59
C LEU A 128 8.79 18.04 30.08
N GLU A 129 10.06 17.82 30.33
CA GLU A 129 10.65 17.96 31.67
C GLU A 129 10.62 19.42 32.16
N VAL A 130 10.83 20.36 31.24
CA VAL A 130 10.79 21.84 31.55
C VAL A 130 9.36 22.39 31.52
N TYR A 131 8.56 21.94 30.55
CA TYR A 131 7.18 22.34 30.31
C TYR A 131 6.23 21.15 30.35
N PRO A 132 5.90 20.62 31.54
CA PRO A 132 5.01 19.47 31.68
C PRO A 132 3.62 19.74 31.09
N ARG A 133 3.06 18.76 30.39
CA ARG A 133 1.70 18.80 29.85
C ARG A 133 0.83 17.71 30.45
N VAL A 134 -0.40 18.05 30.75
CA VAL A 134 -1.40 17.11 31.28
C VAL A 134 -1.81 16.11 30.18
N TYR A 135 -1.85 16.56 28.93
CA TYR A 135 -2.29 15.79 27.79
C TYR A 135 -1.33 15.98 26.60
N LEU A 136 -1.05 14.87 25.93
CA LEU A 136 -0.36 14.85 24.65
C LEU A 136 -1.25 14.21 23.58
N PRO A 137 -1.27 14.73 22.35
CA PRO A 137 -1.88 14.00 21.25
C PRO A 137 -1.32 12.59 21.16
N VAL A 138 -2.19 11.59 20.91
CA VAL A 138 -1.85 10.16 20.99
C VAL A 138 -0.58 9.80 20.20
N TRP A 139 -0.46 10.34 19.00
CA TRP A 139 0.71 10.11 18.16
C TRP A 139 2.03 10.58 18.81
N LEU A 140 1.98 11.76 19.46
CA LEU A 140 3.17 12.34 20.08
C LEU A 140 3.49 11.63 21.40
N ALA A 141 2.46 11.30 22.19
CA ALA A 141 2.61 10.51 23.41
C ALA A 141 3.20 9.11 23.09
N ALA A 142 2.74 8.47 22.03
CA ALA A 142 3.33 7.25 21.51
C ALA A 142 4.79 7.48 21.08
N TYR A 143 5.04 8.50 20.26
CA TYR A 143 6.38 8.82 19.73
C TYR A 143 7.41 8.99 20.83
N VAL A 144 7.03 9.66 21.92
CA VAL A 144 7.92 9.97 23.06
C VAL A 144 8.02 8.80 24.04
N HIS A 145 6.92 8.04 24.27
CA HIS A 145 6.79 7.13 25.42
C HIS A 145 6.44 5.69 25.06
N HIS A 146 6.44 5.26 23.77
CA HIS A 146 6.02 3.88 23.45
C HIS A 146 6.91 2.80 24.09
N GLY A 147 8.23 3.06 24.23
CA GLY A 147 9.18 2.17 24.91
C GLY A 147 9.16 0.72 24.42
N GLY A 148 8.71 0.46 23.19
CA GLY A 148 8.59 -0.89 22.64
C GLY A 148 7.48 -1.75 23.27
N ARG A 149 6.55 -1.17 24.04
CA ARG A 149 5.51 -1.91 24.80
C ARG A 149 4.59 -2.77 23.93
N GLN A 150 4.42 -2.42 22.64
CA GLN A 150 3.61 -3.19 21.70
C GLN A 150 4.35 -4.32 20.99
N LEU A 151 5.68 -4.34 21.09
CA LEU A 151 6.50 -5.39 20.49
C LEU A 151 6.36 -6.70 21.25
N ARG A 152 6.31 -7.80 20.52
CA ARG A 152 6.35 -9.16 21.07
C ARG A 152 7.48 -9.95 20.40
N SER A 153 8.40 -10.49 21.19
CA SER A 153 9.30 -11.50 20.67
C SER A 153 8.55 -12.81 20.36
N PRO A 154 9.07 -13.69 19.51
CA PRO A 154 8.43 -14.99 19.24
C PRO A 154 8.17 -15.81 20.52
N GLN A 155 9.08 -15.73 21.50
CA GLN A 155 8.92 -16.41 22.79
C GLN A 155 7.77 -15.82 23.61
N GLN A 156 7.65 -14.49 23.64
CA GLN A 156 6.54 -13.79 24.31
C GLN A 156 5.21 -14.09 23.63
N ALA A 157 5.14 -14.06 22.30
CA ALA A 157 3.96 -14.42 21.54
C ALA A 157 3.49 -15.86 21.84
N ALA A 158 4.41 -16.82 21.78
CA ALA A 158 4.11 -18.21 22.09
C ALA A 158 3.71 -18.42 23.56
N ALA A 159 4.29 -17.67 24.52
CA ALA A 159 3.92 -17.73 25.92
C ALA A 159 2.51 -17.17 26.16
N ALA A 160 2.18 -16.01 25.56
CA ALA A 160 0.87 -15.38 25.63
C ALA A 160 -0.21 -16.30 25.04
N ALA A 161 -0.01 -16.83 23.82
CA ALA A 161 -0.96 -17.75 23.19
C ALA A 161 -1.20 -19.03 24.01
N ARG A 162 -0.22 -19.51 24.76
CA ARG A 162 -0.40 -20.63 25.71
C ARG A 162 -1.17 -20.22 26.96
N ALA A 163 -0.91 -19.00 27.46
CA ALA A 163 -1.62 -18.46 28.62
C ALA A 163 -3.11 -18.27 28.30
N ASP A 164 -3.42 -17.68 27.15
CA ASP A 164 -4.79 -17.47 26.68
C ASP A 164 -5.55 -18.78 26.56
N ARG A 165 -4.96 -19.80 25.94
CA ARG A 165 -5.58 -21.14 25.86
C ARG A 165 -5.87 -21.75 27.25
N ARG A 166 -4.98 -21.56 28.22
CA ARG A 166 -5.21 -22.03 29.59
C ARG A 166 -6.30 -21.25 30.30
N ALA A 167 -6.35 -19.94 30.09
CA ALA A 167 -7.35 -19.04 30.65
C ALA A 167 -8.68 -19.09 29.91
N LYS A 168 -8.75 -19.83 28.78
CA LYS A 168 -9.92 -19.90 27.88
C LYS A 168 -10.29 -18.52 27.31
N VAL A 169 -9.30 -17.70 27.03
CA VAL A 169 -9.45 -16.46 26.25
C VAL A 169 -9.56 -16.84 24.78
N TRP A 170 -10.63 -16.41 24.15
CA TRP A 170 -10.94 -16.68 22.75
C TRP A 170 -10.94 -15.38 21.96
N PRO A 171 -10.50 -15.39 20.70
CA PRO A 171 -10.58 -14.23 19.86
C PRO A 171 -12.04 -13.88 19.55
N VAL A 172 -12.29 -12.62 19.28
CA VAL A 172 -13.58 -12.14 18.78
C VAL A 172 -13.67 -12.47 17.29
N LEU A 173 -14.78 -13.10 16.89
CA LEU A 173 -15.11 -13.32 15.49
C LEU A 173 -15.57 -11.99 14.86
N ALA A 174 -14.85 -11.51 13.85
CA ALA A 174 -15.12 -10.23 13.19
C ALA A 174 -16.06 -10.42 11.98
N GLU A 175 -17.29 -10.91 12.26
CA GLU A 175 -18.29 -11.15 11.22
C GLU A 175 -18.76 -9.83 10.59
N ASN A 176 -18.75 -9.76 9.24
CA ASN A 176 -19.19 -8.60 8.46
C ASN A 176 -18.40 -7.30 8.69
N GLU A 177 -17.28 -7.33 9.40
CA GLU A 177 -16.41 -6.17 9.55
C GLU A 177 -15.59 -5.92 8.28
N PHE A 178 -15.15 -6.98 7.61
CA PHE A 178 -14.39 -6.95 6.35
C PHE A 178 -14.96 -7.95 5.34
N PRO A 179 -14.73 -7.75 4.03
CA PRO A 179 -14.96 -8.83 3.06
C PRO A 179 -14.04 -10.02 3.34
N ASP A 180 -14.41 -11.19 2.84
CA ASP A 180 -13.53 -12.36 2.87
C ASP A 180 -12.16 -12.03 2.32
N PHE A 181 -11.09 -12.62 2.89
CA PHE A 181 -9.73 -12.27 2.53
C PHE A 181 -9.43 -12.34 1.02
N PRO A 182 -9.88 -13.37 0.24
CA PRO A 182 -9.65 -13.39 -1.20
C PRO A 182 -10.26 -12.18 -1.93
N ALA A 183 -11.48 -11.78 -1.57
CA ALA A 183 -12.12 -10.60 -2.13
C ALA A 183 -11.42 -9.31 -1.69
N MET A 184 -11.02 -9.21 -0.42
CA MET A 184 -10.27 -8.07 0.10
C MET A 184 -8.93 -7.90 -0.62
N TRP A 185 -8.20 -8.99 -0.85
CA TRP A 185 -6.92 -8.99 -1.54
C TRP A 185 -7.06 -8.55 -3.00
N ALA A 186 -8.05 -9.08 -3.72
CA ALA A 186 -8.34 -8.68 -5.09
C ALA A 186 -8.73 -7.19 -5.19
N ARG A 187 -9.56 -6.71 -4.27
CA ARG A 187 -9.94 -5.28 -4.18
C ARG A 187 -8.75 -4.39 -3.89
N TRP A 188 -7.90 -4.79 -2.95
CA TRP A 188 -6.65 -4.08 -2.66
C TRP A 188 -5.77 -3.95 -3.89
N ALA A 189 -5.54 -5.08 -4.58
CA ALA A 189 -4.69 -5.12 -5.75
C ALA A 189 -5.23 -4.28 -6.92
N VAL A 190 -6.53 -4.32 -7.18
CA VAL A 190 -7.12 -3.53 -8.26
C VAL A 190 -7.14 -2.03 -7.97
N ILE A 191 -7.35 -1.62 -6.70
CA ILE A 191 -7.19 -0.23 -6.29
C ILE A 191 -5.74 0.20 -6.49
N SER A 192 -4.77 -0.60 -6.00
CA SER A 192 -3.34 -0.34 -6.18
C SER A 192 -2.96 -0.16 -7.66
N ALA A 193 -3.37 -1.10 -8.50
CA ALA A 193 -3.15 -1.04 -9.94
C ALA A 193 -3.74 0.22 -10.57
N SER A 194 -4.93 0.64 -10.12
CA SER A 194 -5.60 1.84 -10.64
C SER A 194 -4.90 3.14 -10.25
N PHE A 195 -4.39 3.24 -9.02
CA PHE A 195 -3.57 4.39 -8.59
C PHE A 195 -2.25 4.44 -9.36
N VAL A 196 -1.60 3.30 -9.59
CA VAL A 196 -0.38 3.22 -10.41
C VAL A 196 -0.68 3.58 -11.86
N ALA A 197 -1.76 3.06 -12.45
CA ALA A 197 -2.20 3.44 -13.79
C ALA A 197 -2.36 4.96 -13.93
N ALA A 198 -2.99 5.60 -12.93
CA ALA A 198 -3.20 7.05 -12.88
C ALA A 198 -1.91 7.85 -12.57
N ARG A 199 -0.75 7.19 -12.41
CA ARG A 199 0.55 7.81 -12.02
C ARG A 199 0.46 8.60 -10.72
N SER A 200 -0.34 8.13 -9.77
CA SER A 200 -0.53 8.77 -8.48
C SER A 200 0.56 8.31 -7.50
N ASP A 201 1.13 9.25 -6.76
CA ASP A 201 2.02 8.96 -5.62
C ASP A 201 1.23 8.42 -4.41
N TRP A 202 -0.08 8.61 -4.40
CA TRP A 202 -0.98 8.16 -3.35
C TRP A 202 -1.61 6.81 -3.64
N GLY A 203 -2.30 6.26 -2.65
CA GLY A 203 -3.07 5.02 -2.72
C GLY A 203 -2.27 3.79 -2.27
N PRO A 204 -2.95 2.64 -2.15
CA PRO A 204 -2.29 1.40 -1.72
C PRO A 204 -1.27 0.92 -2.75
N ARG A 205 -0.37 0.04 -2.30
CA ARG A 205 0.59 -0.67 -3.14
C ARG A 205 0.57 -2.16 -2.79
N VAL A 206 0.87 -2.99 -3.77
CA VAL A 206 1.12 -4.41 -3.59
C VAL A 206 2.62 -4.66 -3.72
N LEU A 207 3.15 -5.36 -2.75
CA LEU A 207 4.51 -5.92 -2.68
C LEU A 207 4.38 -7.45 -2.65
N PRO A 208 5.43 -8.22 -2.83
CA PRO A 208 5.32 -9.68 -2.72
C PRO A 208 4.70 -10.11 -1.39
N SER A 209 3.54 -10.78 -1.45
CA SER A 209 2.75 -11.25 -0.30
C SER A 209 2.28 -10.18 0.69
N MET A 210 2.34 -8.90 0.33
CA MET A 210 1.95 -7.80 1.22
C MET A 210 1.24 -6.68 0.46
N GLY A 211 0.09 -6.24 0.97
CA GLY A 211 -0.51 -4.95 0.65
C GLY A 211 -0.05 -3.89 1.65
N TRP A 212 0.33 -2.72 1.18
CA TRP A 212 0.71 -1.58 2.01
C TRP A 212 -0.14 -0.36 1.67
N PHE A 213 -0.59 0.35 2.69
CA PHE A 213 -1.36 1.58 2.55
C PHE A 213 -0.99 2.59 3.63
N GLU A 214 -0.79 3.83 3.21
CA GLU A 214 -0.65 5.00 4.08
C GLU A 214 -1.60 6.09 3.58
N SER A 215 -2.46 6.58 4.47
CA SER A 215 -3.39 7.65 4.14
C SER A 215 -2.72 9.02 4.31
N SER A 216 -3.30 10.06 3.70
CA SER A 216 -2.86 11.45 3.87
C SER A 216 -2.95 11.94 5.33
N ARG A 217 -3.69 11.23 6.18
CA ARG A 217 -3.84 11.52 7.62
C ARG A 217 -2.92 10.67 8.50
N ARG A 218 -1.83 10.13 7.94
CA ARG A 218 -0.84 9.27 8.63
C ARG A 218 -1.42 8.06 9.38
N GLY A 219 -2.65 7.68 9.06
CA GLY A 219 -3.21 6.38 9.37
C GLY A 219 -2.87 5.41 8.26
N GLY A 220 -2.59 4.14 8.55
CA GLY A 220 -2.28 3.18 7.53
C GLY A 220 -2.20 1.76 8.05
N CYS A 221 -2.07 0.81 7.13
CA CYS A 221 -2.03 -0.61 7.47
C CYS A 221 -1.24 -1.43 6.46
N THR A 222 -0.96 -2.64 6.86
CA THR A 222 -0.43 -3.71 6.02
C THR A 222 -1.39 -4.89 6.02
N LEU A 223 -1.54 -5.52 4.86
CA LEU A 223 -2.29 -6.76 4.68
C LEU A 223 -1.31 -7.82 4.17
N TYR A 224 -0.90 -8.73 5.03
CA TYR A 224 -0.02 -9.84 4.68
C TYR A 224 -0.81 -11.06 4.24
N GLN A 225 -0.44 -11.62 3.10
CA GLN A 225 -0.85 -12.95 2.66
C GLN A 225 0.17 -13.97 3.17
N LEU A 226 -0.30 -15.00 3.85
CA LEU A 226 0.54 -16.04 4.44
C LEU A 226 0.22 -17.40 3.80
N PRO A 227 1.13 -18.40 3.94
CA PRO A 227 0.85 -19.77 3.55
C PRO A 227 -0.45 -20.32 4.18
N ASP A 228 -0.99 -21.38 3.59
CA ASP A 228 -2.22 -22.07 4.04
C ASP A 228 -3.48 -21.17 4.00
N GLY A 229 -3.47 -20.15 3.14
CA GLY A 229 -4.63 -19.25 2.98
C GLY A 229 -4.90 -18.36 4.18
N ARG A 230 -3.90 -18.11 5.03
CA ARG A 230 -3.99 -17.21 6.18
C ARG A 230 -3.60 -15.78 5.80
N ALA A 231 -4.04 -14.81 6.61
CA ALA A 231 -3.64 -13.42 6.43
C ALA A 231 -3.61 -12.65 7.76
N VAL A 232 -2.89 -11.52 7.76
CA VAL A 232 -2.91 -10.53 8.85
C VAL A 232 -3.12 -9.16 8.25
N LEU A 233 -4.14 -8.46 8.74
CA LEU A 233 -4.38 -7.04 8.53
C LEU A 233 -4.04 -6.32 9.83
N SER A 234 -3.01 -5.49 9.83
CA SER A 234 -2.63 -4.73 11.00
C SER A 234 -2.33 -3.28 10.66
N GLY A 235 -2.63 -2.37 11.57
CA GLY A 235 -2.45 -0.97 11.30
C GLY A 235 -2.75 -0.05 12.47
N GLY A 236 -2.80 1.24 12.18
CA GLY A 236 -3.12 2.22 13.20
C GLY A 236 -3.55 3.56 12.63
N VAL A 237 -4.36 4.23 13.43
CA VAL A 237 -4.76 5.62 13.25
C VAL A 237 -3.94 6.46 14.22
N TRP A 238 -3.38 7.57 13.75
CA TRP A 238 -2.45 8.41 14.53
C TRP A 238 -3.03 8.93 15.87
N ASN A 239 -4.34 9.13 15.94
CA ASN A 239 -5.07 9.60 17.12
C ASN A 239 -6.04 8.56 17.68
N ALA A 240 -5.73 7.26 17.56
CA ALA A 240 -6.62 6.17 17.95
C ALA A 240 -7.06 6.26 19.43
N PRO A 241 -8.36 6.41 19.74
CA PRO A 241 -8.84 6.55 21.12
C PRO A 241 -8.45 5.38 22.02
N VAL A 242 -8.35 4.17 21.46
CA VAL A 242 -7.96 2.96 22.20
C VAL A 242 -6.53 3.05 22.79
N LEU A 243 -5.66 3.91 22.25
CA LEU A 243 -4.29 4.13 22.73
C LEU A 243 -4.20 5.30 23.71
N GLU A 244 -5.20 6.17 23.78
CA GLU A 244 -5.17 7.40 24.58
C GLU A 244 -4.95 7.12 26.06
N THR A 245 -5.76 6.23 26.65
CA THR A 245 -5.66 5.87 28.06
C THR A 245 -4.29 5.29 28.42
N ALA A 246 -3.73 4.47 27.52
CA ALA A 246 -2.44 3.82 27.73
C ALA A 246 -1.27 4.80 27.74
N TYR A 247 -1.35 5.88 26.94
CA TYR A 247 -0.25 6.84 26.82
C TYR A 247 -0.41 8.08 27.71
N ASN A 248 -1.64 8.54 27.97
CA ASN A 248 -1.89 9.75 28.74
C ASN A 248 -2.29 9.51 30.19
N SER A 249 -2.87 8.34 30.52
CA SER A 249 -3.41 8.08 31.87
C SER A 249 -2.75 6.89 32.57
N GLY A 250 -1.68 6.33 32.02
CA GLY A 250 -0.96 5.18 32.59
C GLY A 250 -1.76 3.88 32.59
N GLY A 251 -2.81 3.78 31.77
CA GLY A 251 -3.58 2.57 31.58
C GLY A 251 -2.82 1.47 30.82
N GLU A 252 -3.43 0.31 30.72
CA GLU A 252 -2.89 -0.79 29.94
C GLU A 252 -3.15 -0.57 28.44
N LEU A 253 -2.23 -1.06 27.60
CA LEU A 253 -2.44 -1.14 26.16
C LEU A 253 -3.49 -2.20 25.87
N PRO A 254 -4.32 -2.02 24.82
CA PRO A 254 -5.28 -3.05 24.41
C PRO A 254 -4.53 -4.34 24.04
N ASP A 255 -5.05 -5.49 24.44
CA ASP A 255 -4.50 -6.78 24.02
C ASP A 255 -5.01 -7.14 22.62
N LEU A 256 -4.36 -6.55 21.61
CA LEU A 256 -4.70 -6.74 20.20
C LEU A 256 -4.58 -8.20 19.75
N TYR A 257 -3.89 -9.03 20.53
CA TYR A 257 -3.61 -10.43 20.23
C TYR A 257 -4.36 -11.40 21.14
N ALA A 258 -5.33 -10.94 21.94
CA ALA A 258 -6.11 -11.79 22.84
C ALA A 258 -6.71 -12.98 22.09
N GLY A 259 -6.38 -14.20 22.53
CA GLY A 259 -6.80 -15.45 21.92
C GLY A 259 -6.17 -15.78 20.55
N ALA A 260 -5.25 -14.96 20.06
CA ALA A 260 -4.60 -15.19 18.77
C ALA A 260 -3.62 -16.37 18.78
N PRO A 261 -3.42 -17.05 17.65
CA PRO A 261 -2.25 -17.88 17.43
C PRO A 261 -0.95 -17.05 17.53
N ASP A 262 0.14 -17.67 17.96
CA ASP A 262 1.44 -17.00 18.19
C ASP A 262 2.02 -16.31 16.96
N TRP A 263 1.77 -16.83 15.76
CA TRP A 263 2.25 -16.24 14.51
C TRP A 263 1.65 -14.86 14.20
N VAL A 264 0.44 -14.55 14.72
CA VAL A 264 -0.22 -13.25 14.49
C VAL A 264 0.58 -12.10 15.09
N ALA A 265 1.18 -12.31 16.26
CA ALA A 265 1.93 -11.27 16.99
C ALA A 265 3.37 -11.06 16.46
N ASN A 266 3.71 -11.59 15.28
CA ASN A 266 5.02 -11.40 14.67
C ASN A 266 5.27 -9.91 14.35
N PRO A 267 6.39 -9.30 14.76
CA PRO A 267 6.69 -7.89 14.51
C PRO A 267 6.73 -7.51 13.02
N VAL A 268 7.10 -8.44 12.14
CA VAL A 268 7.09 -8.20 10.68
C VAL A 268 5.67 -7.98 10.17
N LEU A 269 4.70 -8.72 10.70
CA LEU A 269 3.29 -8.61 10.34
C LEU A 269 2.61 -7.38 10.97
N ASN A 270 3.25 -6.77 11.98
CA ASN A 270 2.72 -5.67 12.78
C ASN A 270 3.71 -4.50 12.85
N PRO A 271 4.10 -3.88 11.71
CA PRO A 271 5.19 -2.90 11.69
C PRO A 271 4.91 -1.65 12.54
N ARG A 272 3.64 -1.25 12.71
CA ARG A 272 3.27 -0.09 13.54
C ARG A 272 3.49 -0.31 15.04
N ALA A 273 3.69 -1.54 15.49
CA ALA A 273 4.09 -1.83 16.86
C ALA A 273 5.48 -1.24 17.20
N GLN A 274 6.32 -1.03 16.19
CA GLN A 274 7.65 -0.42 16.38
C GLN A 274 7.57 1.06 16.80
N THR A 275 6.51 1.75 16.40
CA THR A 275 6.27 3.17 16.72
C THR A 275 5.25 3.36 17.83
N GLY A 276 4.73 2.27 18.39
CA GLY A 276 3.69 2.33 19.42
C GLY A 276 2.29 2.74 18.94
N LEU A 277 2.07 2.82 17.62
CA LEU A 277 0.81 3.26 17.01
C LEU A 277 -0.01 2.12 16.41
N LEU A 278 0.24 0.87 16.80
CA LEU A 278 -0.61 -0.24 16.42
C LEU A 278 -1.93 -0.15 17.20
N SER A 279 -3.04 0.12 16.52
CA SER A 279 -4.36 0.28 17.15
C SER A 279 -5.36 -0.80 16.74
N PHE A 280 -5.05 -1.61 15.72
CA PHE A 280 -5.83 -2.78 15.33
C PHE A 280 -4.95 -3.87 14.72
N CYS A 281 -5.36 -5.12 14.97
CA CYS A 281 -4.81 -6.32 14.36
C CYS A 281 -5.94 -7.33 14.15
N TYR A 282 -6.17 -7.69 12.89
CA TYR A 282 -7.10 -8.72 12.48
C TYR A 282 -6.33 -9.84 11.81
N TRP A 283 -6.81 -11.06 11.95
CA TRP A 283 -6.24 -12.18 11.22
C TRP A 283 -7.32 -13.05 10.59
N TRP A 284 -6.99 -13.55 9.41
CA TRP A 284 -7.81 -14.49 8.68
C TRP A 284 -7.27 -15.89 8.87
N ASP A 285 -8.10 -16.78 9.33
CA ASP A 285 -7.79 -18.19 9.51
C ASP A 285 -9.04 -19.04 9.32
N ALA A 286 -8.89 -20.21 8.71
CA ALA A 286 -10.01 -21.14 8.46
C ALA A 286 -11.26 -20.47 7.83
N GLY A 287 -11.07 -19.53 6.91
CA GLY A 287 -12.15 -18.87 6.18
C GLY A 287 -12.91 -17.78 6.95
N ARG A 288 -12.33 -17.24 8.04
CA ARG A 288 -12.98 -16.20 8.88
C ARG A 288 -11.98 -15.18 9.39
N TRP A 289 -12.46 -13.94 9.60
CA TRP A 289 -11.71 -12.89 10.29
C TRP A 289 -11.90 -12.99 11.80
N TYR A 290 -10.83 -12.77 12.52
CA TYR A 290 -10.78 -12.71 13.98
C TYR A 290 -10.02 -11.45 14.42
N ARG A 291 -10.27 -11.01 15.64
CA ARG A 291 -9.52 -9.94 16.31
C ARG A 291 -9.44 -10.18 17.82
N GLY A 292 -8.48 -9.54 18.48
CA GLY A 292 -8.47 -9.34 19.94
C GLY A 292 -9.20 -8.05 20.33
N GLU A 293 -8.64 -7.26 21.23
CA GLU A 293 -9.16 -5.94 21.64
C GLU A 293 -8.85 -4.83 20.62
N SER A 294 -8.99 -5.13 19.34
CA SER A 294 -8.76 -4.17 18.27
C SER A 294 -9.92 -3.18 18.14
N ALA A 295 -9.60 -1.95 17.73
CA ALA A 295 -10.60 -1.01 17.24
C ALA A 295 -11.44 -1.67 16.12
N SER A 296 -12.70 -1.29 16.02
CA SER A 296 -13.61 -1.81 14.98
C SER A 296 -13.14 -1.41 13.58
N ALA A 297 -13.66 -2.10 12.57
CA ALA A 297 -13.39 -1.76 11.17
C ALA A 297 -13.81 -0.33 10.82
N GLU A 298 -14.90 0.17 11.42
CA GLU A 298 -15.38 1.56 11.23
C GLU A 298 -14.39 2.58 11.82
N GLU A 299 -13.92 2.35 13.05
CA GLU A 299 -12.93 3.22 13.70
C GLU A 299 -11.57 3.20 12.98
N SER A 300 -11.27 2.10 12.29
CA SER A 300 -10.03 1.91 11.52
C SER A 300 -10.14 2.37 10.06
N ALA A 301 -11.31 2.84 9.61
CA ALA A 301 -11.61 3.08 8.20
C ALA A 301 -10.66 4.08 7.52
N THR A 302 -10.14 5.07 8.25
CA THR A 302 -9.19 6.05 7.70
C THR A 302 -7.80 5.46 7.45
N ALA A 303 -7.48 4.32 8.05
CA ALA A 303 -6.20 3.62 7.92
C ALA A 303 -6.26 2.43 6.94
N VAL A 304 -7.43 2.10 6.39
CA VAL A 304 -7.63 0.98 5.46
C VAL A 304 -8.07 1.55 4.09
N PRO A 305 -7.50 1.09 2.96
CA PRO A 305 -7.97 1.54 1.65
C PRO A 305 -9.41 1.07 1.44
N GLY A 306 -10.17 1.77 0.59
CA GLY A 306 -11.61 1.56 0.43
C GLY A 306 -12.04 0.20 -0.15
N VAL A 307 -11.63 -0.90 0.48
CA VAL A 307 -11.87 -2.29 0.06
C VAL A 307 -13.22 -2.87 0.50
N TRP A 308 -14.00 -2.11 1.24
CA TRP A 308 -15.20 -2.54 1.98
C TRP A 308 -16.24 -3.24 1.12
N THR A 309 -16.68 -2.60 0.05
CA THR A 309 -17.70 -3.12 -0.87
C THR A 309 -17.26 -2.98 -2.31
N ALA A 310 -17.82 -3.81 -3.19
CA ALA A 310 -17.61 -3.67 -4.64
C ALA A 310 -18.02 -2.26 -5.14
N GLY A 311 -19.08 -1.68 -4.58
CA GLY A 311 -19.54 -0.33 -4.91
C GLY A 311 -18.53 0.76 -4.52
N THR A 312 -17.89 0.66 -3.36
CA THR A 312 -16.83 1.56 -2.90
C THR A 312 -15.63 1.49 -3.85
N VAL A 313 -15.16 0.28 -4.16
CA VAL A 313 -14.04 0.06 -5.08
C VAL A 313 -14.35 0.61 -6.46
N THR A 314 -15.52 0.28 -7.02
CA THR A 314 -15.98 0.80 -8.32
C THR A 314 -16.01 2.32 -8.34
N GLY A 315 -16.45 2.96 -7.25
CA GLY A 315 -16.45 4.43 -7.12
C GLY A 315 -15.05 5.03 -7.15
N ILE A 316 -14.08 4.43 -6.45
CA ILE A 316 -12.67 4.85 -6.45
C ILE A 316 -12.08 4.72 -7.86
N LEU A 317 -12.24 3.57 -8.48
CA LEU A 317 -11.71 3.29 -9.82
C LEU A 317 -12.30 4.27 -10.85
N ALA A 318 -13.62 4.47 -10.85
CA ALA A 318 -14.30 5.40 -11.77
C ALA A 318 -13.81 6.84 -11.57
N GLY A 319 -13.52 7.25 -10.33
CA GLY A 319 -12.90 8.55 -10.04
C GLY A 319 -11.52 8.72 -10.68
N LEU A 320 -10.69 7.67 -10.65
CA LEU A 320 -9.36 7.66 -11.27
C LEU A 320 -9.44 7.61 -12.81
N LEU A 321 -10.47 7.00 -13.39
CA LEU A 321 -10.71 6.97 -14.83
C LEU A 321 -11.08 8.37 -15.37
N GLY A 322 -11.77 9.17 -14.60
CA GLY A 322 -12.13 10.55 -14.96
C GLY A 322 -13.33 11.11 -14.23
N ASN A 323 -14.39 10.32 -14.02
CA ASN A 323 -15.59 10.80 -13.35
C ASN A 323 -16.33 9.67 -12.62
N SER A 324 -16.33 9.73 -11.29
CA SER A 324 -17.01 8.76 -10.42
C SER A 324 -18.54 8.71 -10.62
N GLN A 325 -19.14 9.73 -11.25
CA GLN A 325 -20.57 9.80 -11.55
C GLN A 325 -20.90 9.32 -12.98
N SER A 326 -19.88 9.11 -13.83
CA SER A 326 -20.08 8.60 -15.20
C SER A 326 -20.53 7.13 -15.17
N GLY A 327 -21.65 6.82 -15.81
CA GLY A 327 -22.12 5.43 -15.95
C GLY A 327 -21.12 4.56 -16.72
N VAL A 328 -20.47 5.11 -17.74
CA VAL A 328 -19.47 4.41 -18.56
C VAL A 328 -18.22 4.09 -17.74
N ASP A 329 -17.70 5.03 -16.96
CA ASP A 329 -16.51 4.81 -16.13
C ASP A 329 -16.80 3.82 -14.99
N ARG A 330 -18.01 3.84 -14.44
CA ARG A 330 -18.46 2.85 -13.46
C ARG A 330 -18.58 1.44 -14.05
N GLU A 331 -19.07 1.30 -15.26
CA GLU A 331 -19.15 0.00 -15.95
C GLU A 331 -17.77 -0.59 -16.22
N ARG A 332 -16.82 0.23 -16.73
CA ARG A 332 -15.43 -0.16 -16.94
C ARG A 332 -14.76 -0.57 -15.62
N ALA A 333 -14.94 0.21 -14.57
CA ALA A 333 -14.44 -0.06 -13.24
C ALA A 333 -15.03 -1.37 -12.68
N SER A 334 -16.33 -1.61 -12.82
CA SER A 334 -16.99 -2.83 -12.38
C SER A 334 -16.49 -4.08 -13.13
N THR A 335 -16.27 -3.97 -14.43
CA THR A 335 -15.71 -5.05 -15.24
C THR A 335 -14.29 -5.41 -14.81
N LEU A 336 -13.44 -4.40 -14.57
CA LEU A 336 -12.07 -4.61 -14.08
C LEU A 336 -12.07 -5.25 -12.68
N LEU A 337 -12.93 -4.78 -11.78
CA LEU A 337 -13.08 -5.35 -10.44
C LEU A 337 -13.52 -6.83 -10.50
N ALA A 338 -14.52 -7.15 -11.32
CA ALA A 338 -14.99 -8.53 -11.48
C ALA A 338 -13.89 -9.45 -12.04
N ALA A 339 -13.08 -8.97 -12.98
CA ALA A 339 -11.91 -9.69 -13.46
C ALA A 339 -10.88 -9.94 -12.35
N ALA A 340 -10.62 -8.95 -11.50
CA ALA A 340 -9.70 -9.09 -10.37
C ALA A 340 -10.24 -10.06 -9.30
N GLU A 341 -11.51 -9.96 -8.90
CA GLU A 341 -12.12 -10.87 -7.92
C GLU A 341 -12.21 -12.31 -8.44
N SER A 342 -12.26 -12.51 -9.78
CA SER A 342 -12.17 -13.84 -10.39
C SER A 342 -10.73 -14.35 -10.58
N GLY A 343 -9.71 -13.54 -10.28
CA GLY A 343 -8.30 -13.88 -10.50
C GLY A 343 -7.92 -14.00 -11.99
N PHE A 344 -8.61 -13.25 -12.86
CA PHE A 344 -8.45 -13.37 -14.32
C PHE A 344 -8.30 -11.98 -14.99
N VAL A 345 -7.27 -11.23 -14.59
CA VAL A 345 -6.94 -9.97 -15.24
C VAL A 345 -5.92 -10.20 -16.36
N THR A 346 -6.12 -9.56 -17.49
CA THR A 346 -5.18 -9.53 -18.61
C THR A 346 -4.80 -8.10 -18.93
N ARG A 347 -3.78 -7.90 -19.78
CA ARG A 347 -3.45 -6.57 -20.31
C ARG A 347 -4.64 -5.93 -21.02
N GLU A 348 -5.38 -6.72 -21.80
CA GLU A 348 -6.57 -6.29 -22.54
C GLU A 348 -7.67 -5.80 -21.59
N THR A 349 -7.86 -6.46 -20.44
CA THR A 349 -8.80 -6.00 -19.41
C THR A 349 -8.44 -4.62 -18.89
N LEU A 350 -7.15 -4.35 -18.65
CA LEU A 350 -6.66 -3.03 -18.24
C LEU A 350 -6.82 -2.00 -19.35
N VAL A 351 -6.47 -2.34 -20.59
CA VAL A 351 -6.65 -1.45 -21.75
C VAL A 351 -8.13 -1.13 -21.98
N ALA A 352 -9.03 -2.10 -21.82
CA ALA A 352 -10.47 -1.86 -21.91
C ALA A 352 -10.98 -0.89 -20.83
N ALA A 353 -10.40 -0.96 -19.61
CA ALA A 353 -10.77 -0.07 -18.53
C ALA A 353 -10.17 1.35 -18.69
N PHE A 354 -8.86 1.46 -18.91
CA PHE A 354 -8.12 2.72 -18.88
C PHE A 354 -7.91 3.36 -20.27
N GLY A 355 -8.03 2.57 -21.34
CA GLY A 355 -7.65 2.96 -22.71
C GLY A 355 -6.17 2.71 -22.99
N ASP A 356 -5.83 2.62 -24.28
CA ASP A 356 -4.46 2.47 -24.75
C ASP A 356 -3.88 3.84 -25.14
N ASN A 357 -3.53 4.65 -24.15
CA ASN A 357 -2.96 5.96 -24.35
C ASN A 357 -1.90 6.28 -23.29
N SER A 358 -1.05 7.27 -23.55
CA SER A 358 0.05 7.66 -22.66
C SER A 358 -0.37 8.29 -21.32
N ARG A 359 -1.67 8.53 -21.12
CA ARG A 359 -2.21 9.08 -19.87
C ARG A 359 -2.05 8.10 -18.71
N PHE A 360 -2.22 6.80 -18.99
CA PHE A 360 -2.22 5.76 -17.98
C PHE A 360 -1.01 4.83 -18.12
N ASP A 361 -0.47 4.40 -16.99
CA ASP A 361 0.62 3.42 -16.91
C ASP A 361 0.05 2.00 -16.79
N ILE A 362 -0.26 1.40 -17.94
CA ILE A 362 -0.84 0.05 -18.02
C ILE A 362 0.17 -1.01 -17.56
N ASP A 363 1.45 -0.84 -17.85
CA ASP A 363 2.48 -1.82 -17.49
C ASP A 363 2.71 -1.83 -15.98
N GLY A 364 2.77 -0.65 -15.35
CA GLY A 364 2.84 -0.54 -13.90
C GLY A 364 1.61 -1.12 -13.20
N ALA A 365 0.40 -0.89 -13.76
CA ALA A 365 -0.84 -1.48 -13.23
C ALA A 365 -0.84 -3.00 -13.33
N LEU A 366 -0.42 -3.55 -14.48
CA LEU A 366 -0.31 -4.99 -14.70
C LEU A 366 0.68 -5.62 -13.72
N TYR A 367 1.80 -4.95 -13.46
CA TYR A 367 2.80 -5.39 -12.49
C TYR A 367 2.25 -5.49 -11.07
N GLN A 368 1.42 -4.53 -10.62
CA GLN A 368 0.76 -4.61 -9.31
C GLN A 368 -0.17 -5.82 -9.18
N LEU A 369 -0.91 -6.13 -10.25
CA LEU A 369 -1.81 -7.30 -10.30
C LEU A 369 -1.05 -8.62 -10.41
N ASP A 370 0.09 -8.63 -11.09
CA ASP A 370 0.96 -9.82 -11.17
C ASP A 370 1.60 -10.13 -9.81
N LEU A 371 2.07 -9.12 -9.08
CA LEU A 371 2.52 -9.27 -7.69
C LEU A 371 1.44 -9.84 -6.77
N ALA A 372 0.17 -9.49 -7.03
CA ALA A 372 -0.96 -10.03 -6.29
C ALA A 372 -1.38 -11.44 -6.74
N GLY A 373 -0.81 -11.98 -7.82
CA GLY A 373 -1.18 -13.28 -8.39
C GLY A 373 -2.52 -13.29 -9.13
N LEU A 374 -3.01 -12.12 -9.58
CA LEU A 374 -4.33 -11.97 -10.21
C LEU A 374 -4.27 -11.88 -11.74
N VAL A 375 -3.07 -11.85 -12.32
CA VAL A 375 -2.89 -11.85 -13.78
C VAL A 375 -3.08 -13.25 -14.32
N ALA A 376 -3.97 -13.37 -15.30
CA ALA A 376 -4.16 -14.61 -16.02
C ALA A 376 -2.91 -14.92 -16.86
N ARG A 377 -2.16 -15.93 -16.48
CA ARG A 377 -1.09 -16.48 -17.30
C ARG A 377 -1.71 -17.41 -18.33
N VAL A 378 -2.27 -16.84 -19.41
CA VAL A 378 -2.62 -17.63 -20.57
C VAL A 378 -1.32 -17.94 -21.30
N PRO A 379 -0.97 -19.22 -21.53
CA PRO A 379 0.18 -19.53 -22.39
C PRO A 379 -0.01 -18.83 -23.74
N GLN A 380 0.98 -18.06 -24.17
CA GLN A 380 0.92 -17.49 -25.52
C GLN A 380 0.83 -18.65 -26.52
N PRO A 381 -0.07 -18.59 -27.50
CA PRO A 381 -0.13 -19.62 -28.53
C PRO A 381 1.24 -19.76 -29.19
N MET A 382 1.76 -20.98 -29.21
CA MET A 382 3.01 -21.30 -29.92
C MET A 382 2.89 -20.94 -31.39
N HIS A 383 3.90 -20.33 -31.99
CA HIS A 383 3.93 -20.11 -33.44
C HIS A 383 4.12 -21.42 -34.19
N GLU A 384 3.58 -21.53 -35.42
CA GLU A 384 3.73 -22.70 -36.26
C GLU A 384 5.20 -23.10 -36.47
N GLU A 385 6.04 -22.10 -36.74
CA GLU A 385 7.48 -22.26 -36.96
C GLU A 385 8.17 -22.95 -35.76
N ASP A 386 7.80 -22.57 -34.51
CA ASP A 386 8.34 -23.18 -33.29
C ASP A 386 7.88 -24.62 -33.12
N ALA A 387 6.62 -24.92 -33.41
CA ALA A 387 6.09 -26.26 -33.34
C ALA A 387 6.76 -27.18 -34.37
N VAL A 388 6.88 -26.70 -35.60
CA VAL A 388 7.56 -27.45 -36.69
C VAL A 388 9.06 -27.62 -36.37
N ALA A 389 9.74 -26.62 -35.83
CA ALA A 389 11.15 -26.69 -35.40
C ALA A 389 11.35 -27.78 -34.32
N ARG A 390 10.46 -27.90 -33.36
CA ARG A 390 10.51 -28.94 -32.30
C ARG A 390 10.33 -30.32 -32.87
N VAL A 391 9.38 -30.52 -33.79
CA VAL A 391 9.19 -31.81 -34.47
C VAL A 391 10.41 -32.16 -35.31
N ARG A 392 10.95 -31.22 -36.06
CA ARG A 392 12.18 -31.38 -36.84
C ARG A 392 13.36 -31.84 -35.96
N ALA A 393 13.58 -31.14 -34.82
CA ALA A 393 14.62 -31.50 -33.87
C ALA A 393 14.43 -32.93 -33.31
N TYR A 394 13.19 -33.31 -32.99
CA TYR A 394 12.86 -34.68 -32.52
C TYR A 394 13.18 -35.74 -33.57
N ILE A 395 12.76 -35.53 -34.82
CA ILE A 395 13.01 -36.48 -35.93
C ILE A 395 14.52 -36.66 -36.14
N LEU A 396 15.29 -35.56 -36.16
CA LEU A 396 16.76 -35.58 -36.34
C LEU A 396 17.46 -36.26 -35.16
N ALA A 397 17.09 -35.96 -33.93
CA ALA A 397 17.71 -36.52 -32.74
C ALA A 397 17.50 -38.04 -32.61
N ARG A 398 16.41 -38.55 -33.18
CA ARG A 398 16.08 -40.00 -33.15
C ARG A 398 16.40 -40.74 -34.43
N ASN A 399 17.06 -40.08 -35.41
CA ASN A 399 17.40 -40.63 -36.70
C ASN A 399 16.21 -41.30 -37.40
N LEU A 400 15.02 -40.72 -37.30
CA LEU A 400 13.81 -41.21 -37.91
C LEU A 400 13.85 -40.91 -39.42
N ASN A 401 13.93 -41.95 -40.24
CA ASN A 401 13.96 -41.84 -41.69
C ASN A 401 12.78 -42.59 -42.31
N GLY A 402 12.16 -41.99 -43.32
CA GLY A 402 11.04 -42.62 -44.04
C GLY A 402 10.09 -41.57 -44.63
N PRO A 403 9.13 -41.98 -45.47
CA PRO A 403 8.22 -41.07 -46.17
C PRO A 403 7.37 -40.17 -45.24
N GLY A 404 7.13 -40.64 -44.00
CA GLY A 404 6.37 -39.87 -42.99
C GLY A 404 7.21 -38.94 -42.09
N TYR A 405 8.53 -38.83 -42.32
CA TYR A 405 9.49 -38.13 -41.49
C TYR A 405 10.33 -37.10 -42.27
N SER A 406 9.89 -36.70 -43.47
CA SER A 406 10.61 -35.69 -44.27
C SER A 406 10.60 -34.35 -43.57
N VAL A 407 11.76 -33.96 -43.00
CA VAL A 407 11.89 -32.73 -42.20
C VAL A 407 11.71 -31.43 -43.01
N SER A 408 11.87 -31.51 -44.35
CA SER A 408 11.68 -30.37 -45.26
C SER A 408 10.23 -30.15 -45.68
N GLU A 409 9.35 -31.16 -45.48
CA GLU A 409 7.96 -31.14 -45.93
C GLU A 409 6.97 -31.03 -44.75
N LEU A 410 7.44 -30.86 -43.52
CA LEU A 410 6.61 -30.69 -42.36
C LEU A 410 5.76 -29.43 -42.44
N ILE A 411 4.45 -29.60 -42.21
CA ILE A 411 3.47 -28.50 -42.07
C ILE A 411 2.73 -28.62 -40.75
N GLY A 412 2.16 -27.51 -40.25
CA GLY A 412 1.40 -27.46 -39.03
C GLY A 412 -0.06 -27.08 -39.27
N ASP A 413 -0.98 -27.84 -38.70
CA ASP A 413 -2.40 -27.44 -38.58
C ASP A 413 -2.72 -27.02 -37.17
N ARG A 414 -3.25 -25.81 -36.97
CA ARG A 414 -3.64 -25.29 -35.67
C ARG A 414 -4.88 -25.99 -35.12
N PHE A 415 -4.82 -26.42 -33.83
CA PHE A 415 -6.01 -26.75 -33.06
C PHE A 415 -6.06 -25.84 -31.79
N SER A 416 -7.10 -25.95 -31.00
CA SER A 416 -7.39 -24.97 -29.92
C SER A 416 -6.22 -24.64 -28.98
N VAL A 417 -5.39 -25.66 -28.61
CA VAL A 417 -4.31 -25.56 -27.62
C VAL A 417 -2.94 -25.95 -28.12
N GLY A 418 -2.73 -26.01 -29.46
CA GLY A 418 -1.45 -26.46 -30.04
C GLY A 418 -1.48 -26.64 -31.53
N TRP A 419 -0.49 -27.38 -32.04
CA TRP A 419 -0.27 -27.68 -33.46
C TRP A 419 -0.18 -29.18 -33.71
N MET A 420 -0.88 -29.65 -34.75
CA MET A 420 -0.70 -30.97 -35.34
C MET A 420 0.31 -30.81 -36.49
N VAL A 421 1.46 -31.45 -36.38
CA VAL A 421 2.57 -31.33 -37.35
C VAL A 421 2.75 -32.70 -38.06
N TYR A 422 2.78 -32.66 -39.38
CA TYR A 422 2.85 -33.88 -40.19
C TYR A 422 3.43 -33.58 -41.57
N VAL A 423 3.77 -34.65 -42.33
CA VAL A 423 4.13 -34.54 -43.74
C VAL A 423 2.86 -34.74 -44.57
N PRO A 424 2.48 -33.79 -45.44
CA PRO A 424 1.26 -33.86 -46.23
C PRO A 424 1.29 -35.07 -47.21
N VAL A 425 0.12 -35.60 -47.50
CA VAL A 425 -0.05 -36.71 -48.47
C VAL A 425 -0.46 -36.13 -49.80
N PRO A 426 0.20 -36.50 -50.91
CA PRO A 426 -0.25 -36.11 -52.25
C PRO A 426 -1.70 -36.53 -52.52
N ARG A 427 -2.44 -35.71 -53.28
CA ARG A 427 -3.83 -36.00 -53.64
C ARG A 427 -3.96 -37.35 -54.36
N GLY A 428 -4.79 -38.22 -53.80
CA GLY A 428 -5.05 -39.54 -54.39
C GLY A 428 -4.27 -40.68 -53.76
N GLU A 429 -3.33 -40.41 -52.84
CA GLU A 429 -2.63 -41.44 -52.08
C GLU A 429 -3.29 -41.69 -50.73
N ILE A 430 -3.32 -42.97 -50.30
CA ILE A 430 -3.79 -43.35 -48.95
C ILE A 430 -2.55 -43.55 -48.07
N ALA A 431 -2.41 -42.80 -47.04
CA ALA A 431 -1.32 -42.93 -46.08
C ALA A 431 -1.81 -43.64 -44.81
N ILE A 432 -1.43 -44.91 -44.67
CA ILE A 432 -1.69 -45.69 -43.44
C ILE A 432 -0.39 -45.74 -42.61
N GLY A 433 -0.49 -45.44 -41.31
CA GLY A 433 0.61 -45.58 -40.39
C GLY A 433 1.68 -44.43 -40.44
N ARG A 434 1.39 -43.31 -41.10
CA ARG A 434 2.30 -42.16 -41.11
C ARG A 434 2.37 -41.50 -39.73
N ALA A 435 3.53 -40.94 -39.42
CA ALA A 435 3.75 -40.18 -38.21
C ALA A 435 2.95 -38.90 -38.19
N ILE A 436 2.28 -38.64 -37.07
CA ILE A 436 1.63 -37.36 -36.75
C ILE A 436 2.17 -36.92 -35.40
N PHE A 437 2.57 -35.66 -35.30
CA PHE A 437 3.08 -35.08 -34.08
C PHE A 437 2.13 -34.00 -33.58
N TYR A 438 1.98 -33.92 -32.30
CA TYR A 438 1.20 -32.86 -31.66
C TYR A 438 2.10 -32.11 -30.69
N VAL A 439 2.05 -30.78 -30.71
CA VAL A 439 2.79 -29.90 -29.81
C VAL A 439 1.82 -28.93 -29.21
N THR A 440 1.56 -29.02 -27.92
CA THR A 440 0.68 -28.08 -27.24
C THR A 440 1.40 -26.76 -26.92
N ASP A 441 0.65 -25.67 -26.69
CA ASP A 441 1.19 -24.33 -26.40
C ASP A 441 2.06 -24.30 -25.13
N ASP A 442 1.85 -25.22 -24.19
CA ASP A 442 2.69 -25.41 -23.01
C ASP A 442 3.91 -26.32 -23.26
N GLY A 443 4.13 -26.73 -24.53
CA GLY A 443 5.32 -27.44 -24.98
C GLY A 443 5.26 -28.95 -24.81
N VAL A 444 4.13 -29.52 -24.40
CA VAL A 444 3.96 -31.01 -24.37
C VAL A 444 3.95 -31.55 -25.78
N PHE A 445 4.69 -32.63 -25.97
CA PHE A 445 4.92 -33.26 -27.27
C PHE A 445 4.37 -34.67 -27.28
N LEU A 446 3.57 -35.02 -28.29
CA LEU A 446 3.05 -36.36 -28.52
C LEU A 446 3.41 -36.85 -29.94
N HIS A 447 4.07 -38.00 -30.04
CA HIS A 447 4.28 -38.69 -31.29
C HIS A 447 3.21 -39.76 -31.45
N SER A 448 2.46 -39.70 -32.51
CA SER A 448 1.33 -40.61 -32.83
C SER A 448 1.43 -41.09 -34.28
N SER A 449 0.47 -41.85 -34.72
CA SER A 449 0.36 -42.30 -36.10
C SER A 449 -1.04 -42.04 -36.66
N SER A 450 -1.18 -42.02 -37.97
CA SER A 450 -2.47 -41.89 -38.67
C SER A 450 -3.44 -43.05 -38.42
N SER A 451 -3.02 -44.08 -37.64
CA SER A 451 -3.91 -45.18 -37.18
C SER A 451 -4.84 -44.72 -36.04
N ILE A 452 -4.50 -43.63 -35.36
CA ILE A 452 -5.34 -43.00 -34.34
C ILE A 452 -6.04 -41.81 -35.00
N ALA A 453 -7.36 -41.75 -34.89
CA ALA A 453 -8.10 -40.61 -35.44
C ALA A 453 -7.61 -39.26 -34.82
N PRO A 454 -7.17 -38.27 -35.62
CA PRO A 454 -6.64 -37.01 -35.13
C PRO A 454 -7.59 -36.31 -34.14
N ALA A 455 -8.89 -36.31 -34.39
CA ALA A 455 -9.89 -35.72 -33.52
C ALA A 455 -9.87 -36.29 -32.08
N ARG A 456 -9.57 -37.59 -31.94
CA ARG A 456 -9.49 -38.23 -30.62
C ARG A 456 -8.21 -37.81 -29.89
N ALA A 457 -7.07 -37.80 -30.59
CA ALA A 457 -5.80 -37.39 -30.01
C ALA A 457 -5.85 -35.91 -29.57
N ILE A 458 -6.49 -35.05 -30.37
CA ILE A 458 -6.69 -33.62 -30.06
C ILE A 458 -7.55 -33.47 -28.80
N ALA A 459 -8.71 -34.16 -28.71
CA ALA A 459 -9.59 -34.06 -27.55
C ALA A 459 -8.92 -34.52 -26.24
N ASP A 460 -8.12 -35.60 -26.31
CA ASP A 460 -7.35 -36.07 -25.14
C ASP A 460 -6.28 -35.02 -24.72
N LEU A 461 -5.57 -34.42 -25.67
CA LEU A 461 -4.58 -33.38 -25.42
C LEU A 461 -5.19 -32.09 -24.87
N GLU A 462 -6.34 -31.66 -25.38
CA GLU A 462 -7.09 -30.51 -24.86
C GLU A 462 -7.47 -30.71 -23.39
N LYS A 463 -8.00 -31.90 -23.07
CA LYS A 463 -8.35 -32.23 -21.69
C LYS A 463 -7.14 -32.22 -20.76
N GLU A 464 -6.04 -32.84 -21.16
CA GLU A 464 -4.79 -32.86 -20.38
C GLU A 464 -4.17 -31.49 -20.27
N PHE A 465 -4.20 -30.66 -21.32
CA PHE A 465 -3.73 -29.27 -21.28
C PHE A 465 -4.49 -28.49 -20.23
N HIS A 466 -5.81 -28.51 -20.21
CA HIS A 466 -6.62 -27.85 -19.22
C HIS A 466 -6.39 -28.34 -17.79
N GLN A 467 -6.20 -29.66 -17.61
CA GLN A 467 -5.84 -30.21 -16.30
C GLN A 467 -4.47 -29.71 -15.81
N ARG A 468 -3.45 -29.69 -16.69
CA ARG A 468 -2.13 -29.14 -16.35
C ARG A 468 -2.19 -27.64 -16.00
N GLN A 469 -3.00 -26.87 -16.72
CA GLN A 469 -3.18 -25.44 -16.41
C GLN A 469 -3.88 -25.24 -15.05
N GLN A 470 -4.86 -26.09 -14.71
CA GLN A 470 -5.51 -26.07 -13.40
C GLN A 470 -4.54 -26.45 -12.27
N SER A 471 -3.74 -27.51 -12.46
CA SER A 471 -2.75 -27.95 -11.47
C SER A 471 -1.64 -26.91 -11.25
N LYS A 472 -1.17 -26.24 -12.31
CA LYS A 472 -0.21 -25.12 -12.19
C LYS A 472 -0.79 -23.93 -11.43
N ARG A 473 -2.10 -23.69 -11.51
CA ARG A 473 -2.80 -22.66 -10.73
C ARG A 473 -2.87 -23.01 -9.24
N GLN A 474 -3.04 -24.30 -8.92
CA GLN A 474 -3.10 -24.79 -7.54
C GLN A 474 -1.70 -24.99 -6.91
N GLY A 475 -0.71 -25.48 -7.66
CA GLY A 475 0.65 -25.72 -7.19
C GLY A 475 1.58 -24.50 -7.22
N GLY A 476 1.23 -23.42 -7.93
CA GLY A 476 1.96 -22.15 -7.87
C GLY A 476 1.80 -21.42 -6.52
N ALA A 477 0.92 -21.93 -5.66
CA ALA A 477 0.80 -21.51 -4.26
C ALA A 477 1.76 -22.28 -3.32
N GLU A 478 2.31 -23.43 -3.76
CA GLU A 478 3.14 -24.29 -2.90
C GLU A 478 4.66 -24.14 -3.13
N ASP A 479 5.13 -23.57 -4.24
CA ASP A 479 6.55 -23.61 -4.64
C ASP A 479 7.36 -22.31 -4.35
N GLN A 480 6.92 -21.48 -3.39
CA GLN A 480 7.75 -20.38 -2.86
C GLN A 480 8.37 -20.69 -1.49
N GLY A 481 8.42 -21.93 -1.09
CA GLY A 481 8.84 -22.38 0.25
C GLY A 481 10.09 -23.23 0.33
N ASP A 482 11.04 -23.23 -0.63
CA ASP A 482 12.30 -23.94 -0.38
C ASP A 482 13.48 -23.30 -1.13
N THR A 483 14.16 -22.38 -0.42
CA THR A 483 15.55 -22.03 -0.75
C THR A 483 16.40 -22.40 0.46
N PRO A 484 17.33 -23.36 0.36
CA PRO A 484 18.18 -23.72 1.48
C PRO A 484 19.27 -22.68 1.70
N ARG A 485 19.43 -22.27 2.97
CA ARG A 485 20.56 -21.65 3.70
C ARG A 485 21.53 -20.75 2.95
#